data_2ea9548a5e5d29cfa49060f4a15c85f3
#
_entry.id   2ea9548a5e5d29cfa49060f4a15c85f3
#
_cell.length_a   1.000
_cell.length_b   1.000
_cell.length_c   1.000
_cell.angle_alpha   90.00
_cell.angle_beta   90.00
_cell.angle_gamma   90.00
#
_symmetry.space_group_name_H-M   'P 1'
#
loop_
_entity.id
_entity.type
_entity.pdbx_description
1 polymer ?
#
loop_
_entity_poly.entity_id
_entity_poly.type
_entity_poly.pdbx_seq_one_letter_code
_entity_poly.pdbx_strand_id
1 'polypeptide(L)'
;GLVGYTFYLIVNMEKADKYWHIQMYKPEGKGGIEIDSIKMLQESAPVIGTGEWDALDCKHFKEVKNGTIVLVREGNKALALCEIIGKTFQSADLESKYYNINYRLVKVLAWAKDYKQPRARLFSQGTFQPCNSNTEQYQYIAEWLKTIRNMEKLNKYKTQVLSNKNLIFSGAPGTGKSYLARLIAASIIGCDKDELNSSKQFQFVQFHPSYDYTDFVEGLRPYQKEESSDIGFKLEPGIFYTFCQEALKDNEKNYVFVIDEINRGEISKIFGELFFSVEPSYRGTKGNVTTQFANLHKEENEFDKEIGNKRKGNFFVPDNVFIIATMNDIDRSVESLDFAFRRRFPTEYIKWDDTLDAIVESLSTSYKDEAKKALERLNKAIAEDDDFGEDYTIGAAYLLHLKDNDNAKSTLKDLWNSYLETIIKEYLKGLLSPKELKEKIASLRNIFLDETTAEQ
;
A
#
# COMPACT_ATOMS: atom_id res chain seq x y z
N GLY A 1 -0.42 -15.65 22.59
CA GLY A 1 -1.84 -15.89 22.45
C GLY A 1 -2.68 -14.69 22.01
N LEU A 2 -2.18 -13.44 22.02
CA LEU A 2 -2.97 -12.23 21.66
C LEU A 2 -2.70 -11.70 20.23
N VAL A 3 -1.74 -12.25 19.53
CA VAL A 3 -1.37 -11.80 18.16
C VAL A 3 -2.21 -12.48 17.07
N GLY A 4 -2.85 -13.60 17.37
CA GLY A 4 -3.64 -14.39 16.42
C GLY A 4 -5.06 -13.87 16.13
N TYR A 5 -5.64 -13.07 17.01
CA TYR A 5 -7.03 -12.60 16.88
C TYR A 5 -7.19 -11.34 16.03
N THR A 6 -6.12 -10.57 15.84
CA THR A 6 -6.14 -9.32 15.03
C THR A 6 -6.12 -9.62 13.53
N PHE A 7 -5.65 -10.80 13.12
CA PHE A 7 -5.51 -11.18 11.72
C PHE A 7 -6.82 -11.67 11.07
N TYR A 8 -7.79 -12.14 11.86
CA TYR A 8 -9.03 -12.73 11.33
C TYR A 8 -10.13 -11.71 11.04
N LEU A 9 -10.00 -10.47 11.54
CA LEU A 9 -11.00 -9.40 11.35
C LEU A 9 -10.73 -8.48 10.17
N ILE A 10 -9.58 -8.60 9.49
CA ILE A 10 -9.19 -7.70 8.40
C ILE A 10 -9.64 -8.20 7.02
N VAL A 11 -9.98 -9.49 6.87
CA VAL A 11 -10.16 -10.11 5.54
C VAL A 11 -11.60 -10.11 5.03
N ASN A 12 -12.63 -9.90 5.89
CA ASN A 12 -14.02 -9.96 5.47
C ASN A 12 -14.88 -8.88 6.13
N MET A 13 -14.60 -7.61 5.88
CA MET A 13 -15.63 -6.59 6.06
C MET A 13 -16.20 -6.24 4.70
N GLU A 14 -17.25 -6.98 4.28
CA GLU A 14 -18.25 -6.50 3.34
C GLU A 14 -18.58 -5.04 3.68
N LYS A 15 -18.81 -4.18 2.67
CA LYS A 15 -19.31 -2.81 2.88
C LYS A 15 -20.46 -2.92 3.88
N ALA A 16 -20.27 -2.38 5.08
CA ALA A 16 -21.35 -2.36 6.05
C ALA A 16 -22.53 -1.62 5.43
N ASP A 17 -23.74 -2.19 5.50
CA ASP A 17 -24.93 -1.57 4.95
C ASP A 17 -25.19 -0.17 5.53
N LYS A 18 -24.63 0.11 6.70
CA LYS A 18 -24.74 1.39 7.39
C LYS A 18 -23.62 1.63 8.39
N TYR A 19 -23.24 2.88 8.53
CA TYR A 19 -22.45 3.40 9.65
C TYR A 19 -23.37 4.11 10.65
N TRP A 20 -22.81 4.58 11.75
CA TRP A 20 -23.57 5.27 12.79
C TRP A 20 -22.86 6.57 13.16
N HIS A 21 -23.60 7.53 13.69
CA HIS A 21 -23.05 8.68 14.39
C HIS A 21 -23.68 8.81 15.76
N ILE A 22 -22.91 9.35 16.70
CA ILE A 22 -23.35 9.62 18.06
C ILE A 22 -23.02 11.06 18.44
N GLN A 23 -23.98 11.69 19.12
CA GLN A 23 -23.82 12.96 19.78
C GLN A 23 -24.20 12.79 21.25
N MET A 24 -23.23 12.90 22.12
CA MET A 24 -23.42 12.71 23.55
C MET A 24 -23.80 14.03 24.18
N TYR A 25 -25.06 14.16 24.65
CA TYR A 25 -25.59 15.33 25.34
C TYR A 25 -26.07 14.97 26.73
N LYS A 26 -25.99 15.97 27.62
CA LYS A 26 -26.69 15.95 28.86
C LYS A 26 -28.19 16.24 28.60
N PRO A 27 -29.13 15.53 29.28
CA PRO A 27 -30.56 15.75 29.13
C PRO A 27 -30.96 17.20 29.41
N GLU A 28 -31.93 17.74 28.65
CA GLU A 28 -32.55 19.01 28.91
C GLU A 28 -33.09 19.07 30.37
N GLY A 29 -32.89 20.18 31.05
CA GLY A 29 -33.31 20.39 32.45
C GLY A 29 -32.20 20.24 33.49
N LYS A 30 -31.00 19.77 33.13
CA LYS A 30 -29.83 19.69 34.04
C LYS A 30 -28.72 20.66 33.65
N GLY A 31 -29.04 21.80 33.08
CA GLY A 31 -28.14 22.97 32.94
C GLY A 31 -27.20 22.94 31.73
N GLY A 32 -27.59 22.32 30.62
CA GLY A 32 -26.92 22.53 29.29
C GLY A 32 -25.42 22.31 29.25
N ILE A 33 -24.84 21.53 30.17
CA ILE A 33 -23.39 21.27 30.19
C ILE A 33 -23.08 20.24 29.11
N GLU A 34 -22.27 20.63 28.12
CA GLU A 34 -21.68 19.71 27.16
C GLU A 34 -20.98 18.55 27.89
N ILE A 35 -21.33 17.34 27.53
CA ILE A 35 -20.58 16.17 27.97
C ILE A 35 -19.25 16.24 27.24
N ASP A 36 -18.15 16.16 27.98
CA ASP A 36 -16.81 16.16 27.39
C ASP A 36 -16.54 14.82 26.68
N SER A 37 -17.05 14.71 25.46
CA SER A 37 -16.89 13.54 24.61
C SER A 37 -15.43 13.18 24.36
N ILE A 38 -14.55 14.17 24.34
CA ILE A 38 -13.11 13.96 24.17
C ILE A 38 -12.55 13.24 25.41
N LYS A 39 -12.91 13.66 26.62
CA LYS A 39 -12.49 12.97 27.85
C LYS A 39 -12.99 11.53 27.91
N MET A 40 -14.23 11.27 27.50
CA MET A 40 -14.76 9.92 27.44
C MET A 40 -13.93 9.00 26.53
N LEU A 41 -13.50 9.53 25.37
CA LEU A 41 -12.66 8.80 24.41
C LEU A 41 -11.18 8.71 24.83
N GLN A 42 -10.76 9.50 25.82
CA GLN A 42 -9.39 9.50 26.40
C GLN A 42 -9.29 8.74 27.72
N GLU A 43 -10.39 8.18 28.22
CA GLU A 43 -10.34 7.26 29.38
C GLU A 43 -9.39 6.08 29.08
N SER A 44 -8.86 5.46 30.12
CA SER A 44 -7.99 4.27 29.97
C SER A 44 -8.66 3.12 29.20
N ALA A 45 -9.99 3.06 29.28
CA ALA A 45 -10.86 2.25 28.44
C ALA A 45 -11.86 3.19 27.75
N PRO A 46 -11.60 3.63 26.51
CA PRO A 46 -12.43 4.59 25.81
C PRO A 46 -13.89 4.13 25.67
N VAL A 47 -14.82 5.02 25.94
CA VAL A 47 -16.25 4.73 25.92
C VAL A 47 -17.05 5.78 25.15
N ILE A 48 -18.18 5.33 24.62
CA ILE A 48 -19.30 6.18 24.19
C ILE A 48 -20.52 5.86 25.06
N GLY A 49 -21.41 6.81 25.22
CA GLY A 49 -22.54 6.65 26.13
C GLY A 49 -23.82 7.30 25.65
N THR A 50 -24.96 6.80 26.16
CA THR A 50 -26.28 7.39 25.94
C THR A 50 -27.13 7.30 27.21
N GLY A 51 -28.07 8.23 27.34
CA GLY A 51 -29.14 8.15 28.35
C GLY A 51 -30.33 7.34 27.85
N GLU A 52 -31.41 7.34 28.62
CA GLU A 52 -32.66 6.64 28.29
C GLU A 52 -33.79 7.61 27.84
N TRP A 53 -33.42 8.85 27.47
CA TRP A 53 -34.37 9.89 27.07
C TRP A 53 -34.95 9.71 25.65
N ASP A 54 -34.30 8.93 24.78
CA ASP A 54 -34.81 8.52 23.47
C ASP A 54 -34.82 6.99 23.39
N ALA A 55 -36.04 6.41 23.44
CA ALA A 55 -36.19 4.95 23.49
C ALA A 55 -35.66 4.25 22.24
N LEU A 56 -35.78 4.87 21.05
CA LEU A 56 -35.34 4.27 19.80
C LEU A 56 -33.80 4.31 19.68
N ASP A 57 -33.19 5.47 19.95
CA ASP A 57 -31.75 5.65 19.94
C ASP A 57 -31.08 4.75 20.98
N CYS A 58 -31.65 4.65 22.19
CA CYS A 58 -31.17 3.79 23.24
C CYS A 58 -31.26 2.30 22.85
N LYS A 59 -32.34 1.88 22.22
CA LYS A 59 -32.50 0.51 21.69
C LYS A 59 -31.43 0.21 20.64
N HIS A 60 -31.27 1.07 19.64
CA HIS A 60 -30.24 0.90 18.61
C HIS A 60 -28.83 0.83 19.21
N PHE A 61 -28.50 1.70 20.17
CA PHE A 61 -27.24 1.72 20.86
C PHE A 61 -26.93 0.40 21.59
N LYS A 62 -27.95 -0.21 22.22
CA LYS A 62 -27.84 -1.49 22.91
C LYS A 62 -27.68 -2.68 21.94
N GLU A 63 -28.31 -2.63 20.77
CA GLU A 63 -28.44 -3.75 19.83
C GLU A 63 -27.35 -3.80 18.74
N VAL A 64 -26.68 -2.70 18.42
CA VAL A 64 -25.62 -2.72 17.37
C VAL A 64 -24.51 -3.69 17.69
N LYS A 65 -23.97 -4.34 16.66
CA LYS A 65 -22.93 -5.37 16.80
C LYS A 65 -21.55 -4.75 17.07
N ASN A 66 -20.69 -5.52 17.72
CA ASN A 66 -19.26 -5.19 17.79
C ASN A 66 -18.68 -5.13 16.35
N GLY A 67 -17.67 -4.28 16.14
CA GLY A 67 -17.16 -3.97 14.81
C GLY A 67 -17.92 -2.83 14.11
N THR A 68 -19.03 -2.34 14.69
CA THR A 68 -19.77 -1.20 14.14
C THR A 68 -18.95 0.08 14.21
N ILE A 69 -18.86 0.80 13.10
CA ILE A 69 -18.17 2.09 12.99
C ILE A 69 -19.11 3.22 13.40
N VAL A 70 -18.63 4.06 14.30
CA VAL A 70 -19.39 5.18 14.87
C VAL A 70 -18.59 6.47 14.78
N LEU A 71 -19.16 7.50 14.17
CA LEU A 71 -18.65 8.86 14.22
C LEU A 71 -19.10 9.53 15.51
N VAL A 72 -18.17 9.92 16.36
CA VAL A 72 -18.42 10.76 17.53
C VAL A 72 -18.36 12.23 17.13
N ARG A 73 -19.41 13.00 17.43
CA ARG A 73 -19.56 14.39 17.03
C ARG A 73 -20.15 15.27 18.14
N GLU A 74 -19.93 16.57 18.02
CA GLU A 74 -20.60 17.64 18.75
C GLU A 74 -21.27 18.59 17.76
N GLY A 75 -22.59 18.62 17.75
CA GLY A 75 -23.31 19.32 16.68
C GLY A 75 -22.93 18.76 15.30
N ASN A 76 -22.40 19.63 14.44
CA ASN A 76 -21.89 19.21 13.13
C ASN A 76 -20.36 19.01 13.10
N LYS A 77 -19.70 19.18 14.25
CA LYS A 77 -18.24 19.02 14.36
C LYS A 77 -17.92 17.55 14.63
N ALA A 78 -17.17 16.91 13.73
CA ALA A 78 -16.62 15.59 13.95
C ALA A 78 -15.51 15.67 15.02
N LEU A 79 -15.45 14.68 15.92
CA LEU A 79 -14.42 14.57 16.96
C LEU A 79 -13.50 13.37 16.71
N ALA A 80 -14.08 12.20 16.51
CA ALA A 80 -13.35 10.96 16.30
C ALA A 80 -14.17 9.93 15.52
N LEU A 81 -13.49 9.03 14.83
CA LEU A 81 -14.08 7.82 14.28
C LEU A 81 -13.70 6.64 15.18
N CYS A 82 -14.68 5.87 15.60
CA CYS A 82 -14.54 4.81 16.56
C CYS A 82 -15.12 3.49 16.04
N GLU A 83 -14.63 2.38 16.60
CA GLU A 83 -15.19 1.04 16.40
C GLU A 83 -15.72 0.52 17.75
N ILE A 84 -16.93 0.03 17.78
CA ILE A 84 -17.52 -0.59 18.98
C ILE A 84 -16.88 -1.97 19.21
N ILE A 85 -16.30 -2.18 20.40
CA ILE A 85 -15.59 -3.41 20.75
C ILE A 85 -16.19 -4.17 21.93
N GLY A 86 -17.19 -3.62 22.62
CA GLY A 86 -17.80 -4.21 23.82
C GLY A 86 -19.33 -4.23 23.79
N LYS A 87 -19.93 -5.05 24.64
CA LYS A 87 -21.37 -5.02 24.91
C LYS A 87 -21.74 -3.78 25.71
N THR A 88 -23.03 -3.43 25.73
CA THR A 88 -23.56 -2.37 26.57
C THR A 88 -23.40 -2.73 28.07
N PHE A 89 -22.99 -1.77 28.85
CA PHE A 89 -22.85 -1.87 30.31
C PHE A 89 -23.26 -0.57 31.00
N GLN A 90 -23.41 -0.63 32.31
CA GLN A 90 -23.68 0.52 33.16
C GLN A 90 -22.54 0.66 34.18
N SER A 91 -22.21 1.89 34.56
CA SER A 91 -21.15 2.18 35.52
C SER A 91 -21.50 3.43 36.33
N ALA A 92 -21.65 3.30 37.64
CA ALA A 92 -21.93 4.43 38.51
C ALA A 92 -20.82 5.49 38.52
N ASP A 93 -19.55 5.08 38.33
CA ASP A 93 -18.43 6.01 38.23
C ASP A 93 -18.51 6.85 36.93
N LEU A 94 -18.75 6.20 35.80
CA LEU A 94 -18.92 6.91 34.52
C LEU A 94 -20.19 7.77 34.51
N GLU A 95 -21.29 7.28 35.11
CA GLU A 95 -22.54 8.05 35.21
C GLU A 95 -22.35 9.32 36.06
N SER A 96 -21.59 9.24 37.12
CA SER A 96 -21.29 10.41 37.96
C SER A 96 -20.42 11.43 37.22
N LYS A 97 -19.53 11.00 36.33
CA LYS A 97 -18.64 11.85 35.52
C LYS A 97 -19.35 12.43 34.31
N TYR A 98 -20.08 11.61 33.56
CA TYR A 98 -20.56 11.92 32.21
C TYR A 98 -22.07 11.91 32.05
N TYR A 99 -22.82 11.59 33.09
CA TYR A 99 -24.30 11.64 33.13
C TYR A 99 -25.03 10.73 32.14
N ASN A 100 -24.35 9.85 31.42
CA ASN A 100 -24.97 8.81 30.62
C ASN A 100 -25.27 7.57 31.51
N ILE A 101 -26.20 6.75 31.08
CA ILE A 101 -26.60 5.55 31.82
C ILE A 101 -26.01 4.30 31.17
N ASN A 102 -26.04 4.24 29.86
CA ASN A 102 -25.58 3.10 29.09
C ASN A 102 -24.26 3.45 28.37
N TYR A 103 -23.28 2.59 28.47
CA TYR A 103 -21.95 2.76 27.87
C TYR A 103 -21.57 1.59 26.99
N ARG A 104 -20.73 1.84 26.01
CA ARG A 104 -20.05 0.82 25.21
C ARG A 104 -18.58 1.16 25.07
N LEU A 105 -17.73 0.14 25.21
CA LEU A 105 -16.31 0.26 24.93
C LEU A 105 -16.09 0.46 23.45
N VAL A 106 -15.19 1.36 23.10
CA VAL A 106 -14.79 1.64 21.74
C VAL A 106 -13.28 1.66 21.58
N LYS A 107 -12.84 1.34 20.37
CA LYS A 107 -11.49 1.63 19.89
C LYS A 107 -11.54 2.92 19.10
N VAL A 108 -10.79 3.94 19.49
CA VAL A 108 -10.63 5.17 18.69
C VAL A 108 -9.73 4.85 17.50
N LEU A 109 -10.28 4.95 16.30
CA LEU A 109 -9.55 4.68 15.05
C LEU A 109 -8.75 5.91 14.60
N ALA A 110 -9.36 7.08 14.68
CA ALA A 110 -8.71 8.35 14.36
C ALA A 110 -9.43 9.55 15.00
N TRP A 111 -8.67 10.62 15.25
CA TRP A 111 -9.17 11.91 15.70
C TRP A 111 -9.41 12.86 14.51
N ALA A 112 -10.48 13.63 14.57
CA ALA A 112 -10.88 14.52 13.48
C ALA A 112 -9.96 15.73 13.27
N LYS A 113 -9.01 15.98 14.18
CA LYS A 113 -7.99 17.04 14.00
C LYS A 113 -7.13 16.80 12.74
N ASP A 114 -6.98 15.55 12.33
CA ASP A 114 -6.15 15.10 11.21
C ASP A 114 -6.98 14.77 9.95
N TYR A 115 -8.25 15.15 9.94
CA TYR A 115 -9.16 14.91 8.81
C TYR A 115 -10.06 16.13 8.52
N LYS A 116 -10.57 16.24 7.29
CA LYS A 116 -11.50 17.31 6.88
C LYS A 116 -12.78 17.26 7.72
N GLN A 117 -13.24 18.42 8.20
CA GLN A 117 -14.52 18.51 8.89
C GLN A 117 -15.70 18.31 7.91
N PRO A 118 -16.83 17.75 8.38
CA PRO A 118 -18.01 17.62 7.54
C PRO A 118 -18.56 18.99 7.14
N ARG A 119 -19.23 19.04 5.97
CA ARG A 119 -19.93 20.27 5.56
C ARG A 119 -21.02 20.66 6.56
N ALA A 120 -21.35 21.94 6.62
CA ALA A 120 -22.39 22.44 7.50
C ALA A 120 -23.72 21.68 7.31
N ARG A 121 -24.37 21.32 8.41
CA ARG A 121 -25.66 20.61 8.45
C ARG A 121 -25.65 19.20 7.82
N LEU A 122 -24.48 18.58 7.68
CA LEU A 122 -24.40 17.20 7.18
C LEU A 122 -25.10 16.21 8.10
N PHE A 123 -24.91 16.36 9.43
CA PHE A 123 -25.50 15.47 10.44
C PHE A 123 -26.74 16.12 11.05
N SER A 124 -27.85 15.37 11.05
CA SER A 124 -29.12 15.77 11.67
C SER A 124 -29.03 15.68 13.20
N GLN A 125 -30.08 16.17 13.87
CA GLN A 125 -30.30 15.95 15.30
C GLN A 125 -30.51 14.47 15.60
N GLY A 126 -30.31 14.07 16.84
CA GLY A 126 -30.42 12.70 17.34
C GLY A 126 -29.19 12.26 18.07
N THR A 127 -29.37 11.38 19.06
CA THR A 127 -28.26 10.92 19.92
C THR A 127 -27.45 9.85 19.23
N PHE A 128 -28.11 8.79 18.73
CA PHE A 128 -27.46 7.66 18.07
C PHE A 128 -28.24 7.25 16.81
N GLN A 129 -27.77 7.67 15.66
CA GLN A 129 -28.51 7.55 14.40
C GLN A 129 -27.72 6.79 13.32
N PRO A 130 -28.41 6.01 12.47
CA PRO A 130 -27.79 5.31 11.37
C PRO A 130 -27.49 6.26 10.20
N CYS A 131 -26.38 6.01 9.51
CA CYS A 131 -26.04 6.56 8.21
C CYS A 131 -26.16 5.45 7.17
N ASN A 132 -27.23 5.47 6.38
CA ASN A 132 -27.49 4.45 5.38
C ASN A 132 -26.62 4.66 4.13
N SER A 133 -26.33 3.59 3.39
CA SER A 133 -25.37 3.54 2.29
C SER A 133 -25.56 4.58 1.18
N ASN A 134 -26.79 5.11 1.01
CA ASN A 134 -27.11 6.11 -0.01
C ASN A 134 -27.04 7.56 0.49
N THR A 135 -26.54 7.79 1.70
CA THR A 135 -26.49 9.12 2.32
C THR A 135 -25.10 9.74 2.24
N GLU A 136 -25.04 11.08 2.21
CA GLU A 136 -23.77 11.81 2.29
C GLU A 136 -23.04 11.59 3.63
N GLN A 137 -23.78 11.34 4.71
CA GLN A 137 -23.22 10.99 6.01
C GLN A 137 -22.43 9.67 5.93
N TYR A 138 -23.00 8.68 5.27
CA TYR A 138 -22.33 7.41 5.02
C TYR A 138 -21.04 7.62 4.20
N GLN A 139 -21.12 8.38 3.12
CA GLN A 139 -19.98 8.65 2.24
C GLN A 139 -18.84 9.33 3.00
N TYR A 140 -19.17 10.34 3.82
CA TYR A 140 -18.16 11.01 4.66
C TYR A 140 -17.43 10.03 5.59
N ILE A 141 -18.17 9.17 6.29
CA ILE A 141 -17.59 8.17 7.21
C ILE A 141 -16.79 7.13 6.43
N ALA A 142 -17.33 6.66 5.29
CA ALA A 142 -16.65 5.68 4.43
C ALA A 142 -15.31 6.19 3.88
N GLU A 143 -15.27 7.43 3.40
CA GLU A 143 -14.04 8.08 2.91
C GLU A 143 -13.00 8.22 4.03
N TRP A 144 -13.43 8.65 5.22
CA TRP A 144 -12.52 8.77 6.36
C TRP A 144 -11.96 7.43 6.80
N LEU A 145 -12.83 6.42 6.95
CA LEU A 145 -12.42 5.07 7.31
C LEU A 145 -11.44 4.48 6.29
N LYS A 146 -11.68 4.72 5.01
CA LYS A 146 -10.79 4.32 3.92
C LYS A 146 -9.40 4.97 4.05
N THR A 147 -9.36 6.28 4.35
CA THR A 147 -8.10 7.00 4.58
C THR A 147 -7.31 6.39 5.74
N ILE A 148 -7.99 6.08 6.84
CA ILE A 148 -7.37 5.43 8.02
C ILE A 148 -6.77 4.07 7.62
N ARG A 149 -7.51 3.22 6.93
CA ARG A 149 -7.06 1.90 6.50
C ARG A 149 -5.86 1.96 5.55
N ASN A 150 -5.87 2.92 4.61
CA ASN A 150 -4.74 3.12 3.72
C ASN A 150 -3.48 3.55 4.49
N MET A 151 -3.62 4.42 5.49
CA MET A 151 -2.51 4.82 6.36
C MET A 151 -2.00 3.66 7.23
N GLU A 152 -2.90 2.86 7.80
CA GLU A 152 -2.52 1.67 8.58
C GLU A 152 -1.74 0.67 7.72
N LYS A 153 -2.19 0.44 6.48
CA LYS A 153 -1.54 -0.46 5.52
C LYS A 153 -0.16 0.05 5.12
N LEU A 154 -0.05 1.35 4.82
CA LEU A 154 1.23 1.99 4.50
C LEU A 154 2.21 1.89 5.69
N ASN A 155 1.72 2.14 6.91
CA ASN A 155 2.51 2.02 8.13
C ASN A 155 2.93 0.56 8.42
N LYS A 156 2.07 -0.42 8.14
CA LYS A 156 2.42 -1.84 8.21
C LYS A 156 3.62 -2.13 7.30
N TYR A 157 3.55 -1.77 6.04
CA TYR A 157 4.63 -2.00 5.08
C TYR A 157 5.90 -1.23 5.44
N LYS A 158 5.78 0.03 5.85
CA LYS A 158 6.92 0.80 6.37
C LYS A 158 7.62 0.08 7.52
N THR A 159 6.84 -0.40 8.50
CA THR A 159 7.38 -1.14 9.66
C THR A 159 8.06 -2.43 9.22
N GLN A 160 7.50 -3.15 8.27
CA GLN A 160 8.11 -4.37 7.72
C GLN A 160 9.45 -4.07 7.03
N VAL A 161 9.53 -3.01 6.21
CA VAL A 161 10.79 -2.60 5.57
C VAL A 161 11.83 -2.21 6.61
N LEU A 162 11.46 -1.41 7.60
CA LEU A 162 12.38 -0.98 8.66
C LEU A 162 12.89 -2.16 9.49
N SER A 163 12.04 -3.14 9.80
CA SER A 163 12.40 -4.31 10.60
C SER A 163 13.22 -5.35 9.82
N ASN A 164 12.82 -5.62 8.58
CA ASN A 164 13.41 -6.69 7.77
C ASN A 164 14.50 -6.17 6.82
N LYS A 165 14.73 -4.87 6.73
CA LYS A 165 15.65 -4.20 5.79
C LYS A 165 15.28 -4.40 4.31
N ASN A 166 14.61 -5.49 3.95
CA ASN A 166 14.23 -5.87 2.60
C ASN A 166 12.75 -6.22 2.55
N LEU A 167 12.07 -5.92 1.44
CA LEU A 167 10.69 -6.33 1.19
C LEU A 167 10.44 -6.47 -0.32
N ILE A 168 9.69 -7.49 -0.73
CA ILE A 168 9.21 -7.64 -2.12
C ILE A 168 7.69 -7.40 -2.14
N PHE A 169 7.24 -6.59 -3.07
CA PHE A 169 5.84 -6.55 -3.48
C PHE A 169 5.63 -7.42 -4.70
N SER A 170 4.80 -8.44 -4.54
CA SER A 170 4.42 -9.40 -5.57
C SER A 170 2.97 -9.19 -5.98
N GLY A 171 2.60 -9.58 -7.16
CA GLY A 171 1.21 -9.53 -7.64
C GLY A 171 1.10 -9.34 -9.15
N ALA A 172 -0.13 -9.33 -9.65
CA ALA A 172 -0.39 -9.19 -11.08
C ALA A 172 0.15 -7.87 -11.66
N PRO A 173 0.41 -7.81 -12.98
CA PRO A 173 0.80 -6.57 -13.65
C PRO A 173 -0.23 -5.45 -13.43
N GLY A 174 0.27 -4.23 -13.19
CA GLY A 174 -0.59 -3.06 -13.03
C GLY A 174 -1.30 -2.92 -11.68
N THR A 175 -1.00 -3.75 -10.68
CA THR A 175 -1.58 -3.62 -9.31
C THR A 175 -1.01 -2.43 -8.51
N GLY A 176 -0.10 -1.64 -9.08
CA GLY A 176 0.44 -0.44 -8.43
C GLY A 176 1.62 -0.70 -7.48
N LYS A 177 2.30 -1.84 -7.59
CA LYS A 177 3.45 -2.21 -6.75
C LYS A 177 4.55 -1.16 -6.72
N SER A 178 4.99 -0.68 -7.88
CA SER A 178 6.06 0.33 -8.00
C SER A 178 5.61 1.69 -7.43
N TYR A 179 4.34 2.04 -7.57
CA TYR A 179 3.75 3.22 -6.92
C TYR A 179 3.79 3.09 -5.39
N LEU A 180 3.38 1.95 -4.86
CA LEU A 180 3.40 1.66 -3.43
C LEU A 180 4.82 1.67 -2.86
N ALA A 181 5.78 1.06 -3.57
CA ALA A 181 7.19 1.08 -3.20
C ALA A 181 7.74 2.51 -3.05
N ARG A 182 7.39 3.41 -3.96
CA ARG A 182 7.76 4.83 -3.90
C ARG A 182 7.09 5.57 -2.73
N LEU A 183 5.82 5.31 -2.43
CA LEU A 183 5.14 5.89 -1.27
C LEU A 183 5.81 5.49 0.04
N ILE A 184 6.18 4.23 0.18
CA ILE A 184 6.86 3.72 1.37
C ILE A 184 8.25 4.31 1.47
N ALA A 185 9.00 4.40 0.36
CA ALA A 185 10.30 5.04 0.32
C ALA A 185 10.23 6.50 0.79
N ALA A 186 9.29 7.29 0.26
CA ALA A 186 9.06 8.67 0.67
C ALA A 186 8.74 8.77 2.18
N SER A 187 7.89 7.87 2.69
CA SER A 187 7.55 7.81 4.12
C SER A 187 8.73 7.43 5.01
N ILE A 188 9.65 6.57 4.56
CA ILE A 188 10.85 6.18 5.31
C ILE A 188 11.87 7.32 5.33
N ILE A 189 12.06 8.00 4.20
CA ILE A 189 12.98 9.12 4.05
C ILE A 189 12.44 10.37 4.75
N GLY A 190 11.12 10.54 4.80
CA GLY A 190 10.45 11.70 5.39
C GLY A 190 10.34 12.89 4.43
N CYS A 191 10.14 12.63 3.12
CA CYS A 191 9.92 13.63 2.08
C CYS A 191 8.60 13.41 1.34
N ASP A 192 8.16 14.39 0.56
CA ASP A 192 7.03 14.20 -0.34
C ASP A 192 7.40 13.29 -1.53
N LYS A 193 6.41 12.54 -2.01
CA LYS A 193 6.60 11.61 -3.14
C LYS A 193 7.15 12.31 -4.39
N ASP A 194 6.72 13.54 -4.63
CA ASP A 194 7.14 14.31 -5.81
C ASP A 194 8.60 14.81 -5.71
N GLU A 195 9.12 14.94 -4.49
CA GLU A 195 10.51 15.29 -4.21
C GLU A 195 11.46 14.09 -4.20
N LEU A 196 10.90 12.88 -4.18
CA LEU A 196 11.64 11.63 -4.00
C LEU A 196 12.78 11.46 -5.03
N ASN A 197 12.52 11.75 -6.31
CA ASN A 197 13.50 11.57 -7.39
C ASN A 197 14.70 12.53 -7.30
N SER A 198 14.58 13.64 -6.58
CA SER A 198 15.66 14.61 -6.34
C SER A 198 16.46 14.31 -5.07
N SER A 199 15.99 13.38 -4.25
CA SER A 199 16.66 12.99 -3.02
C SER A 199 17.83 12.04 -3.27
N LYS A 200 19.01 12.33 -2.71
CA LYS A 200 20.15 11.41 -2.69
C LYS A 200 19.90 10.12 -1.89
N GLN A 201 18.90 10.13 -1.01
CA GLN A 201 18.51 9.00 -0.18
C GLN A 201 17.63 7.99 -0.93
N PHE A 202 17.29 8.26 -2.18
CA PHE A 202 16.45 7.42 -3.01
C PHE A 202 17.11 7.05 -4.32
N GLN A 203 17.04 5.75 -4.66
CA GLN A 203 17.44 5.26 -5.96
C GLN A 203 16.41 4.26 -6.48
N PHE A 204 16.10 4.36 -7.76
CA PHE A 204 15.20 3.45 -8.46
C PHE A 204 15.92 2.83 -9.65
N VAL A 205 15.85 1.52 -9.77
CA VAL A 205 16.34 0.77 -10.94
C VAL A 205 15.31 -0.24 -11.38
N GLN A 206 15.31 -0.58 -12.65
CA GLN A 206 14.49 -1.65 -13.20
C GLN A 206 15.40 -2.75 -13.73
N PHE A 207 15.23 -3.98 -13.27
CA PHE A 207 15.99 -5.10 -13.80
C PHE A 207 15.44 -5.54 -15.16
N HIS A 208 16.32 -6.02 -16.01
CA HIS A 208 16.04 -6.60 -17.32
C HIS A 208 17.04 -7.73 -17.60
N PRO A 209 16.80 -8.60 -18.60
CA PRO A 209 17.64 -9.78 -18.84
C PRO A 209 19.14 -9.52 -19.08
N SER A 210 19.49 -8.30 -19.52
CA SER A 210 20.89 -7.91 -19.75
C SER A 210 21.51 -7.11 -18.59
N TYR A 211 20.79 -6.94 -17.47
CA TYR A 211 21.31 -6.25 -16.28
C TYR A 211 22.27 -7.18 -15.52
N ASP A 212 23.44 -6.71 -15.18
CA ASP A 212 24.49 -7.55 -14.61
C ASP A 212 25.22 -6.92 -13.41
N TYR A 213 26.20 -7.64 -12.87
CA TYR A 213 27.06 -7.23 -11.77
C TYR A 213 27.78 -5.90 -12.04
N THR A 214 28.18 -5.66 -13.29
CA THR A 214 28.91 -4.44 -13.70
C THR A 214 28.03 -3.21 -13.59
N ASP A 215 26.73 -3.34 -13.87
CA ASP A 215 25.77 -2.25 -13.72
C ASP A 215 25.42 -1.98 -12.25
N PHE A 216 25.38 -3.02 -11.44
CA PHE A 216 24.90 -2.98 -10.08
C PHE A 216 25.99 -2.71 -9.05
N VAL A 217 27.08 -3.46 -9.10
CA VAL A 217 28.16 -3.41 -8.11
C VAL A 217 29.35 -2.62 -8.65
N GLU A 218 30.14 -3.19 -9.55
CA GLU A 218 31.28 -2.54 -10.18
C GLU A 218 31.75 -3.33 -11.40
N GLY A 219 32.45 -2.68 -12.31
CA GLY A 219 32.99 -3.39 -13.45
C GLY A 219 33.91 -2.54 -14.34
N LEU A 220 34.55 -3.19 -15.27
CA LEU A 220 35.42 -2.53 -16.24
C LEU A 220 34.57 -1.88 -17.33
N ARG A 221 34.70 -0.55 -17.46
CA ARG A 221 34.04 0.23 -18.51
C ARG A 221 35.06 0.75 -19.52
N PRO A 222 34.77 0.63 -20.83
CA PRO A 222 35.62 1.21 -21.85
C PRO A 222 35.59 2.74 -21.79
N TYR A 223 36.72 3.39 -21.97
CA TYR A 223 36.81 4.84 -22.14
C TYR A 223 37.80 5.17 -23.23
N GLN A 224 37.60 6.28 -23.92
CA GLN A 224 38.53 6.80 -24.89
C GLN A 224 39.65 7.57 -24.17
N LYS A 225 40.91 7.26 -24.46
CA LYS A 225 42.05 8.01 -23.92
C LYS A 225 42.11 9.40 -24.55
N GLU A 226 42.31 10.43 -23.73
CA GLU A 226 42.23 11.83 -24.12
C GLU A 226 43.22 12.22 -25.24
N GLU A 227 44.36 11.51 -25.38
CA GLU A 227 45.43 11.82 -26.32
C GLU A 227 45.57 10.81 -27.47
N SER A 228 44.71 9.80 -27.57
CA SER A 228 44.78 8.80 -28.65
C SER A 228 43.37 8.26 -28.97
N SER A 229 43.25 7.65 -30.16
CA SER A 229 42.02 6.92 -30.50
C SER A 229 41.92 5.55 -29.84
N ASP A 230 42.85 5.21 -28.94
CA ASP A 230 42.88 3.94 -28.27
C ASP A 230 41.80 3.84 -27.17
N ILE A 231 41.20 2.67 -27.07
CA ILE A 231 40.25 2.37 -26.03
C ILE A 231 40.99 1.81 -24.81
N GLY A 232 40.81 2.43 -23.66
CA GLY A 232 41.22 1.91 -22.36
C GLY A 232 40.05 1.32 -21.58
N PHE A 233 40.37 0.65 -20.49
CA PHE A 233 39.38 0.16 -19.52
C PHE A 233 39.67 0.75 -18.13
N LYS A 234 38.64 1.21 -17.45
CA LYS A 234 38.70 1.66 -16.05
C LYS A 234 37.68 0.94 -15.21
N LEU A 235 38.01 0.69 -13.95
CA LEU A 235 37.05 0.18 -12.99
C LEU A 235 36.12 1.33 -12.60
N GLU A 236 34.82 1.11 -12.75
CA GLU A 236 33.78 2.05 -12.32
C GLU A 236 32.82 1.38 -11.34
N PRO A 237 32.40 2.10 -10.28
CA PRO A 237 31.38 1.61 -9.38
C PRO A 237 30.02 1.57 -10.06
N GLY A 238 29.25 0.52 -9.77
CA GLY A 238 27.86 0.41 -10.20
C GLY A 238 26.93 1.26 -9.33
N ILE A 239 25.66 1.23 -9.71
CA ILE A 239 24.64 2.12 -9.10
C ILE A 239 24.40 1.80 -7.62
N PHE A 240 24.34 0.51 -7.26
CA PHE A 240 24.13 0.09 -5.88
C PHE A 240 25.36 0.33 -4.98
N TYR A 241 26.54 0.09 -5.53
CA TYR A 241 27.80 0.40 -4.84
C TYR A 241 27.89 1.88 -4.48
N THR A 242 27.66 2.76 -5.47
CA THR A 242 27.68 4.22 -5.27
C THR A 242 26.63 4.66 -4.25
N PHE A 243 25.43 4.10 -4.32
CA PHE A 243 24.37 4.37 -3.37
C PHE A 243 24.72 3.98 -1.94
N CYS A 244 25.33 2.80 -1.76
CA CYS A 244 25.80 2.35 -0.45
C CYS A 244 26.94 3.20 0.10
N GLN A 245 27.85 3.72 -0.76
CA GLN A 245 28.88 4.67 -0.33
C GLN A 245 28.30 5.97 0.21
N GLU A 246 27.29 6.51 -0.47
CA GLU A 246 26.62 7.73 0.00
C GLU A 246 25.87 7.48 1.33
N ALA A 247 25.21 6.33 1.47
CA ALA A 247 24.54 5.93 2.69
C ALA A 247 25.52 5.76 3.87
N LEU A 248 26.72 5.23 3.62
CA LEU A 248 27.76 5.04 4.64
C LEU A 248 28.28 6.39 5.16
N LYS A 249 28.42 7.41 4.28
CA LYS A 249 28.86 8.75 4.65
C LYS A 249 27.81 9.52 5.47
N ASP A 250 26.54 9.16 5.39
CA ASP A 250 25.41 9.83 6.05
C ASP A 250 24.55 8.78 6.82
N ASN A 251 25.20 8.10 7.77
CA ASN A 251 24.61 6.97 8.49
C ASN A 251 23.43 7.32 9.43
N GLU A 252 23.21 8.61 9.67
CA GLU A 252 22.09 9.12 10.46
C GLU A 252 20.75 9.13 9.69
N LYS A 253 20.82 9.05 8.36
CA LYS A 253 19.63 9.09 7.48
C LYS A 253 19.31 7.74 6.86
N ASN A 254 18.05 7.50 6.61
CA ASN A 254 17.59 6.32 5.92
C ASN A 254 17.75 6.48 4.41
N TYR A 255 18.26 5.44 3.76
CA TYR A 255 18.44 5.34 2.32
C TYR A 255 17.59 4.21 1.77
N VAL A 256 16.81 4.46 0.74
CA VAL A 256 15.90 3.46 0.16
C VAL A 256 16.22 3.20 -1.31
N PHE A 257 16.56 1.96 -1.60
CA PHE A 257 16.84 1.47 -2.94
C PHE A 257 15.67 0.65 -3.45
N VAL A 258 15.06 1.05 -4.56
CA VAL A 258 13.92 0.36 -5.17
C VAL A 258 14.36 -0.39 -6.42
N ILE A 259 14.09 -1.69 -6.46
CA ILE A 259 14.35 -2.57 -7.61
C ILE A 259 13.02 -2.99 -8.22
N ASP A 260 12.70 -2.46 -9.39
CA ASP A 260 11.50 -2.83 -10.12
C ASP A 260 11.75 -4.06 -11.00
N GLU A 261 10.76 -4.95 -11.11
CA GLU A 261 10.86 -6.19 -11.89
C GLU A 261 12.09 -7.06 -11.53
N ILE A 262 12.33 -7.25 -10.23
CA ILE A 262 13.56 -7.93 -9.74
C ILE A 262 13.76 -9.32 -10.34
N ASN A 263 12.68 -10.03 -10.64
CA ASN A 263 12.71 -11.37 -11.22
C ASN A 263 13.01 -11.41 -12.73
N ARG A 264 13.15 -10.25 -13.40
CA ARG A 264 13.57 -10.20 -14.83
C ARG A 264 15.08 -10.27 -15.02
N GLY A 265 15.86 -10.09 -13.95
CA GLY A 265 17.31 -10.22 -13.97
C GLY A 265 17.78 -11.52 -13.30
N GLU A 266 18.95 -12.00 -13.68
CA GLU A 266 19.60 -13.13 -12.99
C GLU A 266 20.18 -12.66 -11.66
N ILE A 267 19.37 -12.70 -10.58
CA ILE A 267 19.67 -12.08 -9.28
C ILE A 267 21.00 -12.53 -8.71
N SER A 268 21.31 -13.83 -8.76
CA SER A 268 22.58 -14.38 -8.27
C SER A 268 23.80 -13.81 -9.00
N LYS A 269 23.68 -13.52 -10.30
CA LYS A 269 24.75 -12.87 -11.06
C LYS A 269 24.84 -11.38 -10.76
N ILE A 270 23.72 -10.71 -10.60
CA ILE A 270 23.67 -9.26 -10.34
C ILE A 270 24.25 -8.94 -8.97
N PHE A 271 23.84 -9.67 -7.94
CA PHE A 271 24.29 -9.43 -6.56
C PHE A 271 25.67 -10.05 -6.28
N GLY A 272 26.01 -11.18 -6.92
CA GLY A 272 27.25 -11.88 -6.67
C GLY A 272 27.47 -12.16 -5.18
N GLU A 273 28.67 -11.83 -4.66
CA GLU A 273 29.02 -11.96 -3.24
C GLU A 273 28.21 -11.08 -2.31
N LEU A 274 27.61 -9.98 -2.80
CA LEU A 274 26.72 -9.11 -2.01
C LEU A 274 25.46 -9.82 -1.52
N PHE A 275 25.13 -10.96 -2.13
CA PHE A 275 24.00 -11.77 -1.70
C PHE A 275 24.07 -12.16 -0.21
N PHE A 276 25.30 -12.30 0.32
CA PHE A 276 25.53 -12.47 1.75
C PHE A 276 25.23 -11.17 2.53
N SER A 277 25.73 -10.04 2.04
CA SER A 277 25.67 -8.74 2.70
C SER A 277 24.26 -8.12 2.77
N VAL A 278 23.33 -8.54 1.91
CA VAL A 278 21.93 -8.06 1.94
C VAL A 278 21.09 -8.71 3.03
N GLU A 279 21.55 -9.79 3.64
CA GLU A 279 20.89 -10.44 4.79
C GLU A 279 20.76 -9.43 5.95
N PRO A 280 19.58 -9.25 6.57
CA PRO A 280 19.39 -8.28 7.66
C PRO A 280 20.38 -8.42 8.81
N SER A 281 20.71 -9.65 9.18
CA SER A 281 21.66 -9.97 10.26
C SER A 281 23.14 -9.67 9.93
N TYR A 282 23.44 -9.49 8.64
CA TYR A 282 24.79 -9.22 8.11
C TYR A 282 24.93 -7.82 7.52
N ARG A 283 24.02 -6.90 7.87
CA ARG A 283 24.18 -5.49 7.49
C ARG A 283 25.36 -4.85 8.23
N GLY A 284 25.99 -3.84 7.60
CA GLY A 284 27.17 -3.19 8.13
C GLY A 284 28.43 -4.05 7.99
N THR A 285 29.44 -3.76 8.79
CA THR A 285 30.78 -4.39 8.72
C THR A 285 30.77 -5.92 8.90
N LYS A 286 29.74 -6.47 9.55
CA LYS A 286 29.58 -7.93 9.74
C LYS A 286 29.36 -8.67 8.42
N GLY A 287 28.79 -8.01 7.43
CA GLY A 287 28.53 -8.54 6.10
C GLY A 287 29.60 -8.16 5.07
N ASN A 288 30.77 -7.76 5.51
CA ASN A 288 31.85 -7.39 4.61
C ASN A 288 32.23 -8.54 3.67
N VAL A 289 32.30 -8.22 2.39
CA VAL A 289 32.77 -9.10 1.31
C VAL A 289 33.89 -8.42 0.53
N THR A 290 34.63 -9.20 -0.22
CA THR A 290 35.62 -8.69 -1.17
C THR A 290 35.03 -8.77 -2.56
N THR A 291 34.96 -7.64 -3.28
CA THR A 291 34.35 -7.57 -4.61
C THR A 291 35.15 -8.36 -5.66
N GLN A 292 34.49 -8.73 -6.76
CA GLN A 292 35.11 -9.51 -7.86
C GLN A 292 36.31 -8.80 -8.47
N PHE A 293 36.30 -7.46 -8.51
CA PHE A 293 37.38 -6.65 -9.08
C PHE A 293 38.28 -6.00 -8.01
N ALA A 294 38.31 -6.52 -6.78
CA ALA A 294 39.07 -5.99 -5.67
C ALA A 294 40.56 -5.80 -5.98
N ASN A 295 41.14 -6.67 -6.82
CA ASN A 295 42.54 -6.57 -7.26
C ASN A 295 42.86 -5.35 -8.12
N LEU A 296 41.82 -4.67 -8.65
CA LEU A 296 41.96 -3.48 -9.48
C LEU A 296 41.79 -2.17 -8.70
N HIS A 297 41.40 -2.24 -7.42
CA HIS A 297 41.31 -1.08 -6.56
C HIS A 297 42.72 -0.52 -6.23
N LYS A 298 43.04 0.66 -6.76
CA LYS A 298 44.33 1.32 -6.52
C LYS A 298 44.37 2.05 -5.19
N GLU A 299 43.26 2.60 -4.77
CA GLU A 299 43.08 3.41 -3.55
C GLU A 299 42.08 2.74 -2.61
N GLU A 300 42.11 3.12 -1.34
CA GLU A 300 41.11 2.71 -0.36
C GLU A 300 39.79 3.38 -0.63
N ASN A 301 38.68 2.61 -0.63
CA ASN A 301 37.33 3.12 -0.70
C ASN A 301 36.77 3.42 0.70
N GLU A 302 35.55 3.94 0.80
CA GLU A 302 34.96 4.27 2.11
C GLU A 302 34.72 3.01 2.97
N PHE A 303 34.41 1.86 2.36
CA PHE A 303 34.23 0.60 3.06
C PHE A 303 35.56 0.06 3.59
N ASP A 304 36.66 0.23 2.84
CA ASP A 304 38.01 -0.13 3.30
C ASP A 304 38.40 0.64 4.55
N LYS A 305 38.12 1.95 4.57
CA LYS A 305 38.39 2.83 5.71
C LYS A 305 37.56 2.41 6.93
N GLU A 306 36.31 2.06 6.76
CA GLU A 306 35.41 1.64 7.84
C GLU A 306 35.84 0.28 8.43
N ILE A 307 36.27 -0.65 7.58
CA ILE A 307 36.79 -1.95 8.00
C ILE A 307 38.18 -1.82 8.69
N GLY A 308 38.99 -0.85 8.28
CA GLY A 308 40.30 -0.56 8.88
C GLY A 308 41.35 -1.65 8.66
N ASN A 309 41.20 -2.50 7.65
CA ASN A 309 42.20 -3.51 7.30
C ASN A 309 43.00 -3.10 6.04
N LYS A 310 44.16 -3.74 5.80
CA LYS A 310 45.02 -3.42 4.65
C LYS A 310 44.50 -3.98 3.31
N ARG A 311 43.37 -4.73 3.31
CA ARG A 311 42.81 -5.31 2.09
C ARG A 311 41.92 -4.26 1.43
N LYS A 312 42.11 -4.06 0.12
CA LYS A 312 41.28 -3.17 -0.70
C LYS A 312 40.14 -3.93 -1.36
N GLY A 313 39.12 -3.19 -1.79
CA GLY A 313 37.96 -3.74 -2.45
C GLY A 313 36.99 -4.43 -1.49
N ASN A 314 36.95 -3.97 -0.24
CA ASN A 314 35.89 -4.35 0.70
C ASN A 314 34.56 -3.68 0.30
N PHE A 315 33.47 -4.37 0.56
CA PHE A 315 32.11 -3.84 0.40
C PHE A 315 31.17 -4.51 1.40
N PHE A 316 30.24 -3.75 1.92
CA PHE A 316 29.10 -4.23 2.70
C PHE A 316 27.90 -3.33 2.48
N VAL A 317 26.69 -3.85 2.71
CA VAL A 317 25.48 -3.05 2.67
C VAL A 317 25.27 -2.35 4.01
N PRO A 318 25.27 -1.00 4.09
CA PRO A 318 25.10 -0.27 5.34
C PRO A 318 23.77 -0.56 6.04
N ASP A 319 23.72 -0.42 7.37
CA ASP A 319 22.53 -0.66 8.19
C ASP A 319 21.36 0.28 7.88
N ASN A 320 21.65 1.47 7.40
CA ASN A 320 20.67 2.50 7.03
C ASN A 320 20.17 2.38 5.58
N VAL A 321 20.56 1.32 4.84
CA VAL A 321 20.06 1.02 3.49
C VAL A 321 18.91 0.02 3.56
N PHE A 322 17.78 0.38 2.96
CA PHE A 322 16.60 -0.44 2.84
C PHE A 322 16.33 -0.77 1.38
N ILE A 323 15.94 -2.01 1.08
CA ILE A 323 15.69 -2.45 -0.29
C ILE A 323 14.21 -2.83 -0.43
N ILE A 324 13.52 -2.19 -1.36
CA ILE A 324 12.15 -2.55 -1.72
C ILE A 324 12.18 -3.04 -3.18
N ALA A 325 11.68 -4.24 -3.41
CA ALA A 325 11.62 -4.79 -4.75
C ALA A 325 10.18 -5.03 -5.18
N THR A 326 9.94 -5.07 -6.51
CA THR A 326 8.66 -5.48 -7.07
C THR A 326 8.87 -6.66 -8.02
N MET A 327 7.88 -7.52 -8.14
CA MET A 327 7.87 -8.60 -9.13
C MET A 327 6.45 -8.90 -9.62
N ASN A 328 6.35 -9.42 -10.83
CA ASN A 328 5.13 -9.94 -11.41
C ASN A 328 5.12 -11.46 -11.31
N ASP A 329 4.13 -12.04 -10.60
CA ASP A 329 4.07 -13.49 -10.35
C ASP A 329 3.64 -14.30 -11.58
N ILE A 330 2.84 -13.69 -12.47
CA ILE A 330 2.18 -14.39 -13.59
C ILE A 330 3.09 -14.45 -14.82
N ASP A 331 4.18 -13.72 -14.85
CA ASP A 331 5.08 -13.70 -16.01
C ASP A 331 5.81 -15.04 -16.14
N ARG A 332 5.28 -15.93 -16.98
CA ARG A 332 5.84 -17.26 -17.25
C ARG A 332 7.23 -17.23 -17.91
N SER A 333 7.66 -16.07 -18.37
CA SER A 333 8.97 -15.88 -19.03
C SER A 333 10.10 -15.61 -18.03
N VAL A 334 9.83 -15.61 -16.74
CA VAL A 334 10.74 -15.14 -15.68
C VAL A 334 11.14 -16.29 -14.77
N GLU A 335 12.39 -16.27 -14.31
CA GLU A 335 12.88 -17.27 -13.36
C GLU A 335 12.18 -17.14 -11.99
N SER A 336 11.84 -18.28 -11.41
CA SER A 336 11.33 -18.31 -10.03
C SER A 336 12.47 -17.94 -9.07
N LEU A 337 12.18 -17.05 -8.13
CA LEU A 337 13.11 -16.72 -7.05
C LEU A 337 13.48 -17.96 -6.25
N ASP A 338 14.76 -18.22 -6.07
CA ASP A 338 15.24 -19.34 -5.26
C ASP A 338 14.90 -19.17 -3.76
N PHE A 339 14.97 -20.27 -3.02
CA PHE A 339 14.67 -20.28 -1.59
C PHE A 339 15.65 -19.40 -0.78
N ALA A 340 16.91 -19.33 -1.21
CA ALA A 340 17.93 -18.55 -0.53
C ALA A 340 17.61 -17.04 -0.63
N PHE A 341 17.10 -16.60 -1.77
CA PHE A 341 16.67 -15.23 -1.97
C PHE A 341 15.37 -14.92 -1.18
N ARG A 342 14.37 -15.79 -1.26
CA ARG A 342 13.10 -15.61 -0.53
C ARG A 342 13.28 -15.48 0.99
N ARG A 343 14.27 -16.15 1.56
CA ARG A 343 14.61 -16.05 2.99
C ARG A 343 15.08 -14.64 3.38
N ARG A 344 15.76 -13.94 2.46
CA ARG A 344 16.32 -12.60 2.70
C ARG A 344 15.33 -11.47 2.39
N PHE A 345 14.35 -11.77 1.57
CA PHE A 345 13.36 -10.83 1.09
C PHE A 345 11.95 -11.34 1.40
N PRO A 346 11.36 -10.97 2.53
CA PRO A 346 9.94 -11.21 2.78
C PRO A 346 9.09 -10.68 1.63
N THR A 347 8.02 -11.38 1.31
CA THR A 347 7.14 -11.03 0.18
C THR A 347 5.74 -10.70 0.68
N GLU A 348 5.20 -9.56 0.25
CA GLU A 348 3.81 -9.14 0.44
C GLU A 348 3.10 -9.17 -0.91
N TYR A 349 1.95 -9.83 -0.96
CA TYR A 349 1.13 -9.90 -2.16
C TYR A 349 0.21 -8.68 -2.26
N ILE A 350 0.27 -7.96 -3.38
CA ILE A 350 -0.53 -6.77 -3.66
C ILE A 350 -1.67 -7.15 -4.60
N LYS A 351 -2.89 -7.06 -4.09
CA LYS A 351 -4.11 -7.30 -4.86
C LYS A 351 -4.45 -6.10 -5.74
N TRP A 352 -5.27 -6.33 -6.75
CA TRP A 352 -5.71 -5.31 -7.69
C TRP A 352 -6.47 -4.14 -7.02
N ASP A 353 -7.18 -4.40 -5.94
CA ASP A 353 -7.97 -3.41 -5.19
C ASP A 353 -7.15 -2.62 -4.15
N ASP A 354 -5.95 -3.06 -3.83
CA ASP A 354 -5.09 -2.40 -2.85
C ASP A 354 -4.70 -0.97 -3.22
N THR A 355 -4.59 -0.66 -4.51
CA THR A 355 -4.25 0.66 -5.04
C THR A 355 -5.37 1.28 -5.87
N LEU A 356 -6.48 0.56 -6.09
CA LEU A 356 -7.58 0.98 -6.97
C LEU A 356 -8.06 2.40 -6.68
N ASP A 357 -8.35 2.67 -5.45
CA ASP A 357 -8.89 3.96 -5.03
C ASP A 357 -7.92 5.12 -5.26
N ALA A 358 -6.64 4.92 -4.94
CA ALA A 358 -5.61 5.94 -5.17
C ALA A 358 -5.42 6.22 -6.67
N ILE A 359 -5.48 5.18 -7.48
CA ILE A 359 -5.38 5.31 -8.94
C ILE A 359 -6.61 6.01 -9.50
N VAL A 360 -7.82 5.62 -9.10
CA VAL A 360 -9.08 6.25 -9.53
C VAL A 360 -9.13 7.73 -9.16
N GLU A 361 -8.67 8.10 -7.96
CA GLU A 361 -8.57 9.51 -7.56
C GLU A 361 -7.63 10.32 -8.45
N SER A 362 -6.55 9.72 -8.94
CA SER A 362 -5.58 10.36 -9.82
C SER A 362 -6.03 10.51 -11.28
N LEU A 363 -7.12 9.84 -11.68
CA LEU A 363 -7.62 9.93 -13.05
C LEU A 363 -8.11 11.34 -13.38
N SER A 364 -7.79 11.82 -14.58
CA SER A 364 -8.26 13.10 -15.13
C SER A 364 -9.53 12.94 -16.00
N THR A 365 -10.39 11.98 -15.67
CA THR A 365 -11.63 11.73 -16.40
C THR A 365 -12.86 12.03 -15.57
N SER A 366 -13.95 12.45 -16.22
CA SER A 366 -15.24 12.72 -15.58
C SER A 366 -16.01 11.46 -15.16
N TYR A 367 -15.64 10.28 -15.70
CA TYR A 367 -16.32 8.99 -15.45
C TYR A 367 -15.49 8.02 -14.56
N LYS A 368 -14.80 8.56 -13.54
CA LYS A 368 -13.99 7.78 -12.59
C LYS A 368 -14.75 6.64 -11.92
N ASP A 369 -15.97 6.90 -11.48
CA ASP A 369 -16.80 5.91 -10.79
C ASP A 369 -17.24 4.79 -11.71
N GLU A 370 -17.52 5.09 -12.97
CA GLU A 370 -17.86 4.08 -13.98
C GLU A 370 -16.66 3.20 -14.28
N ALA A 371 -15.48 3.80 -14.46
CA ALA A 371 -14.23 3.08 -14.68
C ALA A 371 -13.89 2.15 -13.50
N LYS A 372 -14.06 2.63 -12.28
CA LYS A 372 -13.90 1.83 -11.07
C LYS A 372 -14.83 0.61 -11.07
N LYS A 373 -16.13 0.83 -11.26
CA LYS A 373 -17.14 -0.23 -11.30
C LYS A 373 -16.89 -1.24 -12.41
N ALA A 374 -16.46 -0.78 -13.58
CA ALA A 374 -16.11 -1.67 -14.69
C ALA A 374 -14.98 -2.63 -14.33
N LEU A 375 -13.91 -2.12 -13.72
CA LEU A 375 -12.79 -2.95 -13.27
C LEU A 375 -13.19 -3.89 -12.13
N GLU A 376 -14.00 -3.44 -11.18
CA GLU A 376 -14.54 -4.26 -10.09
C GLU A 376 -15.36 -5.45 -10.64
N ARG A 377 -16.25 -5.20 -11.62
CA ARG A 377 -17.05 -6.27 -12.28
C ARG A 377 -16.16 -7.28 -12.99
N LEU A 378 -15.20 -6.78 -13.78
CA LEU A 378 -14.25 -7.63 -14.51
C LEU A 378 -13.44 -8.51 -13.56
N ASN A 379 -12.84 -7.93 -12.55
CA ASN A 379 -11.99 -8.68 -11.62
C ASN A 379 -12.77 -9.67 -10.75
N LYS A 380 -14.02 -9.34 -10.41
CA LYS A 380 -14.90 -10.31 -9.75
C LYS A 380 -15.18 -11.51 -10.65
N ALA A 381 -15.50 -11.29 -11.94
CA ALA A 381 -15.73 -12.36 -12.89
C ALA A 381 -14.48 -13.22 -13.13
N ILE A 382 -13.30 -12.59 -13.19
CA ILE A 382 -12.02 -13.31 -13.32
C ILE A 382 -11.72 -14.15 -12.07
N ALA A 383 -11.91 -13.60 -10.88
CA ALA A 383 -11.61 -14.29 -9.63
C ALA A 383 -12.54 -15.50 -9.37
N GLU A 384 -13.79 -15.42 -9.83
CA GLU A 384 -14.80 -16.49 -9.71
C GLU A 384 -14.72 -17.53 -10.85
N ASP A 385 -13.86 -17.34 -11.83
CA ASP A 385 -13.73 -18.20 -13.01
C ASP A 385 -12.75 -19.35 -12.79
N ASP A 386 -13.15 -20.57 -13.17
CA ASP A 386 -12.36 -21.79 -12.95
C ASP A 386 -11.04 -21.82 -13.75
N ASP A 387 -10.96 -21.11 -14.88
CA ASP A 387 -9.76 -21.06 -15.73
C ASP A 387 -8.74 -20.00 -15.27
N PHE A 388 -9.16 -19.02 -14.44
CA PHE A 388 -8.34 -17.90 -13.99
C PHE A 388 -8.00 -17.96 -12.49
N GLY A 389 -8.91 -17.49 -11.64
CA GLY A 389 -8.68 -17.26 -10.22
C GLY A 389 -8.12 -15.87 -9.90
N GLU A 390 -7.94 -15.59 -8.61
CA GLU A 390 -7.53 -14.28 -8.09
C GLU A 390 -6.21 -13.76 -8.66
N ASP A 391 -5.28 -14.64 -8.99
CA ASP A 391 -3.94 -14.27 -9.45
C ASP A 391 -3.94 -13.58 -10.83
N TYR A 392 -4.98 -13.82 -11.63
CA TYR A 392 -5.12 -13.26 -12.98
C TYR A 392 -5.95 -11.96 -13.05
N THR A 393 -6.29 -11.39 -11.91
CA THR A 393 -7.03 -10.12 -11.84
C THR A 393 -6.23 -8.97 -12.48
N ILE A 394 -6.95 -8.04 -13.08
CA ILE A 394 -6.37 -6.91 -13.81
C ILE A 394 -6.05 -5.78 -12.82
N GLY A 395 -4.81 -5.31 -12.84
CA GLY A 395 -4.37 -4.22 -11.98
C GLY A 395 -5.02 -2.88 -12.32
N ALA A 396 -5.24 -2.06 -11.29
CA ALA A 396 -5.91 -0.76 -11.42
C ALA A 396 -5.13 0.25 -12.30
N ALA A 397 -3.80 0.09 -12.43
CA ALA A 397 -2.96 1.01 -13.23
C ALA A 397 -3.34 1.06 -14.71
N TYR A 398 -4.03 0.05 -15.24
CA TYR A 398 -4.55 0.10 -16.60
C TYR A 398 -5.58 1.22 -16.79
N LEU A 399 -6.29 1.63 -15.75
CA LEU A 399 -7.21 2.77 -15.80
C LEU A 399 -6.50 4.11 -16.10
N LEU A 400 -5.20 4.22 -15.83
CA LEU A 400 -4.40 5.43 -16.15
C LEU A 400 -4.30 5.72 -17.66
N HIS A 401 -4.65 4.75 -18.51
CA HIS A 401 -4.76 4.97 -19.96
C HIS A 401 -6.04 5.71 -20.37
N LEU A 402 -7.01 5.83 -19.47
CA LEU A 402 -8.21 6.62 -19.69
C LEU A 402 -7.87 8.12 -19.66
N LYS A 403 -8.17 8.82 -20.76
CA LYS A 403 -7.93 10.26 -20.92
C LYS A 403 -9.24 10.97 -21.27
N ASP A 404 -9.44 12.13 -20.69
CA ASP A 404 -10.57 13.01 -20.99
C ASP A 404 -10.09 14.46 -20.92
N ASN A 405 -9.34 14.87 -21.93
CA ASN A 405 -8.83 16.23 -22.07
C ASN A 405 -9.10 16.75 -23.48
N ASP A 406 -8.88 18.05 -23.71
CA ASP A 406 -9.18 18.74 -24.97
C ASP A 406 -8.52 18.10 -26.21
N ASN A 407 -7.45 17.31 -26.04
CA ASN A 407 -6.68 16.70 -27.11
C ASN A 407 -6.92 15.20 -27.29
N ALA A 408 -7.50 14.52 -26.29
CA ALA A 408 -7.74 13.07 -26.34
C ALA A 408 -8.85 12.66 -25.39
N LYS A 409 -9.82 11.94 -25.93
CA LYS A 409 -10.88 11.28 -25.18
C LYS A 409 -10.83 9.79 -25.45
N SER A 410 -10.63 8.99 -24.41
CA SER A 410 -10.67 7.55 -24.49
C SER A 410 -11.84 7.00 -23.68
N THR A 411 -12.45 5.94 -24.18
CA THR A 411 -13.59 5.27 -23.56
C THR A 411 -13.15 3.96 -22.88
N LEU A 412 -14.02 3.36 -22.08
CA LEU A 412 -13.82 2.00 -21.56
C LEU A 412 -13.65 0.98 -22.69
N LYS A 413 -14.34 1.19 -23.82
CA LYS A 413 -14.20 0.34 -25.01
C LYS A 413 -12.81 0.45 -25.63
N ASP A 414 -12.24 1.65 -25.69
CA ASP A 414 -10.86 1.85 -26.17
C ASP A 414 -9.85 1.19 -25.21
N LEU A 415 -10.05 1.29 -23.91
CA LEU A 415 -9.23 0.61 -22.91
C LEU A 415 -9.29 -0.91 -23.08
N TRP A 416 -10.47 -1.47 -23.29
CA TRP A 416 -10.63 -2.90 -23.56
C TRP A 416 -9.86 -3.31 -24.81
N ASN A 417 -10.14 -2.69 -25.95
CA ASN A 417 -9.58 -3.07 -27.24
C ASN A 417 -8.06 -2.88 -27.32
N SER A 418 -7.53 -1.85 -26.68
CA SER A 418 -6.09 -1.51 -26.79
C SER A 418 -5.23 -2.24 -25.76
N TYR A 419 -5.78 -2.62 -24.60
CA TYR A 419 -4.99 -3.16 -23.49
C TYR A 419 -5.54 -4.45 -22.91
N LEU A 420 -6.80 -4.44 -22.41
CA LEU A 420 -7.30 -5.53 -21.55
C LEU A 420 -7.48 -6.83 -22.34
N GLU A 421 -8.01 -6.76 -23.54
CA GLU A 421 -8.19 -7.93 -24.41
C GLU A 421 -6.87 -8.66 -24.68
N THR A 422 -5.81 -7.91 -24.94
CA THR A 422 -4.49 -8.48 -25.20
C THR A 422 -3.94 -9.22 -23.99
N ILE A 423 -4.06 -8.63 -22.80
CA ILE A 423 -3.57 -9.22 -21.54
C ILE A 423 -4.35 -10.50 -21.21
N ILE A 424 -5.68 -10.45 -21.33
CA ILE A 424 -6.54 -11.60 -21.07
C ILE A 424 -6.23 -12.74 -22.04
N LYS A 425 -5.97 -12.40 -23.31
CA LYS A 425 -5.51 -13.39 -24.31
C LYS A 425 -4.20 -14.05 -23.90
N GLU A 426 -3.22 -13.28 -23.44
CA GLU A 426 -1.95 -13.82 -22.98
C GLU A 426 -2.12 -14.73 -21.75
N TYR A 427 -2.98 -14.36 -20.81
CA TYR A 427 -3.27 -15.20 -19.63
C TYR A 427 -3.88 -16.53 -20.00
N LEU A 428 -4.80 -16.58 -20.97
CA LEU A 428 -5.49 -17.78 -21.43
C LEU A 428 -4.75 -18.58 -22.50
N LYS A 429 -3.60 -18.06 -22.96
CA LYS A 429 -2.83 -18.69 -24.03
C LYS A 429 -2.40 -20.11 -23.64
N GLY A 430 -2.82 -21.08 -24.43
CA GLY A 430 -2.52 -22.49 -24.23
C GLY A 430 -3.41 -23.21 -23.19
N LEU A 431 -4.37 -22.51 -22.58
CA LEU A 431 -5.36 -23.11 -21.67
C LEU A 431 -6.65 -23.50 -22.39
N LEU A 432 -7.09 -22.70 -23.34
CA LEU A 432 -8.37 -22.85 -24.05
C LEU A 432 -8.17 -23.07 -25.55
N SER A 433 -9.15 -23.76 -26.17
CA SER A 433 -9.22 -23.80 -27.63
C SER A 433 -9.52 -22.42 -28.22
N PRO A 434 -9.21 -22.17 -29.51
CA PRO A 434 -9.48 -20.86 -30.15
C PRO A 434 -10.95 -20.40 -30.07
N LYS A 435 -11.89 -21.38 -30.08
CA LYS A 435 -13.32 -21.07 -29.96
C LYS A 435 -13.69 -20.66 -28.54
N GLU A 436 -13.29 -21.44 -27.53
CA GLU A 436 -13.52 -21.16 -26.11
C GLU A 436 -12.88 -19.84 -25.70
N LEU A 437 -11.65 -19.58 -26.17
CA LEU A 437 -10.97 -18.30 -25.93
C LEU A 437 -11.78 -17.10 -26.45
N LYS A 438 -12.31 -17.20 -27.68
CA LYS A 438 -13.11 -16.13 -28.26
C LYS A 438 -14.41 -15.88 -27.49
N GLU A 439 -15.10 -16.95 -27.09
CA GLU A 439 -16.32 -16.88 -26.29
C GLU A 439 -16.05 -16.27 -24.89
N LYS A 440 -14.99 -16.71 -24.23
CA LYS A 440 -14.57 -16.18 -22.91
C LYS A 440 -14.25 -14.68 -22.97
N ILE A 441 -13.47 -14.25 -23.98
CA ILE A 441 -13.12 -12.82 -24.16
C ILE A 441 -14.36 -11.99 -24.41
N ALA A 442 -15.31 -12.47 -25.25
CA ALA A 442 -16.54 -11.75 -25.51
C ALA A 442 -17.41 -11.63 -24.24
N SER A 443 -17.49 -12.68 -23.43
CA SER A 443 -18.19 -12.66 -22.15
C SER A 443 -17.58 -11.64 -21.18
N LEU A 444 -16.28 -11.65 -20.96
CA LEU A 444 -15.60 -10.72 -20.07
C LEU A 444 -15.69 -9.28 -20.57
N ARG A 445 -15.65 -9.05 -21.88
CA ARG A 445 -15.88 -7.74 -22.49
C ARG A 445 -17.25 -7.20 -22.15
N ASN A 446 -18.31 -8.00 -22.32
CA ASN A 446 -19.68 -7.60 -22.01
C ASN A 446 -19.82 -7.26 -20.51
N ILE A 447 -19.22 -8.05 -19.63
CA ILE A 447 -19.19 -7.77 -18.18
C ILE A 447 -18.49 -6.44 -17.89
N PHE A 448 -17.34 -6.21 -18.49
CA PHE A 448 -16.57 -4.97 -18.29
C PHE A 448 -17.35 -3.74 -18.76
N LEU A 449 -17.95 -3.80 -19.97
CA LEU A 449 -18.67 -2.68 -20.58
C LEU A 449 -20.12 -2.54 -20.10
N ASP A 450 -20.62 -3.47 -19.27
CA ASP A 450 -22.03 -3.54 -18.86
C ASP A 450 -23.01 -3.64 -20.05
N GLU A 451 -22.54 -4.30 -21.12
CA GLU A 451 -23.35 -4.60 -22.29
C GLU A 451 -24.16 -5.86 -21.97
N THR A 452 -25.45 -5.71 -21.63
CA THR A 452 -26.37 -6.84 -21.48
C THR A 452 -26.36 -7.66 -22.77
N THR A 453 -26.09 -8.93 -22.70
CA THR A 453 -26.36 -9.88 -23.80
C THR A 453 -27.84 -9.77 -24.13
N ALA A 454 -28.16 -9.04 -25.20
CA ALA A 454 -29.46 -9.18 -25.81
C ALA A 454 -29.49 -10.64 -26.28
N GLU A 455 -30.30 -11.45 -25.59
CA GLU A 455 -30.66 -12.79 -26.03
C GLU A 455 -31.17 -12.71 -27.46
N GLN A 456 -30.44 -13.31 -28.39
CA GLN A 456 -30.99 -13.68 -29.70
C GLN A 456 -31.41 -15.15 -29.64
#